data_0b3f1bc4019a029c75b3acb029e179af
#
_entry.id   0b3f1bc4019a029c75b3acb029e179af
#
_cell.length_a   1.000
_cell.length_b   1.000
_cell.length_c   1.000
_cell.angle_alpha   90.00
_cell.angle_beta   90.00
_cell.angle_gamma   90.00
#
_symmetry.space_group_name_H-M   'P 1'
#
loop_
_entity.id
_entity.type
_entity.pdbx_description
1 polymer ?
#
loop_
_entity_poly.entity_id
_entity_poly.type
_entity_poly.pdbx_seq_one_letter_code
_entity_poly.pdbx_strand_id
1 'polypeptide(L)'
;MIFGCEVERTNAKMVRKMTALLPKNLLKDNATVVRARLQAVIETGSLPADGRLPTERDLSESMGVGRRAVRSALDALLAEGLIWRKQGKGTFAGQPPDKTQILAAEIVGETDFSEVMEARLCIEPTLAAMAAKHALPADIERMRALARRTFEAGDMDSIELWDGALHRLIARIARNKPLLTAFSMIDEIRGNEKWRSFRSKKRSLETLKVSDTEHQAIIDQIEAGNSQAAETAMRHHLTTLAANLSRILTP
;
A
#
# COMPACT_ATOMS: atom_id res chain seq x y z
N MET A 1 -26.19 3.84 25.98
CA MET A 1 -26.88 4.52 24.86
C MET A 1 -26.13 5.77 24.33
N ILE A 2 -24.81 5.92 24.57
CA ILE A 2 -24.02 7.11 24.14
C ILE A 2 -23.17 6.84 22.90
N PHE A 3 -22.80 5.61 22.62
CA PHE A 3 -21.94 5.22 21.47
C PHE A 3 -22.61 5.33 20.09
N GLY A 4 -23.93 5.30 19.99
CA GLY A 4 -24.63 5.41 18.70
C GLY A 4 -24.65 6.84 18.11
N CYS A 5 -24.64 7.86 18.95
CA CYS A 5 -24.80 9.26 18.52
C CYS A 5 -23.48 9.87 17.96
N GLU A 6 -22.32 9.39 18.39
CA GLU A 6 -21.01 9.86 17.88
C GLU A 6 -20.69 9.30 16.48
N VAL A 7 -21.03 8.03 16.26
CA VAL A 7 -20.86 7.38 14.94
C VAL A 7 -21.76 8.02 13.89
N GLU A 8 -23.01 8.38 14.24
CA GLU A 8 -23.92 9.08 13.32
C GLU A 8 -23.45 10.52 13.00
N ARG A 9 -22.91 11.25 13.98
CA ARG A 9 -22.36 12.59 13.76
C ARG A 9 -21.10 12.58 12.91
N THR A 10 -20.24 11.60 13.05
CA THR A 10 -19.01 11.41 12.25
C THR A 10 -19.35 11.04 10.82
N ASN A 11 -20.31 10.14 10.60
CA ASN A 11 -20.84 9.79 9.28
C ASN A 11 -21.49 11.00 8.58
N ALA A 12 -22.28 11.81 9.30
CA ALA A 12 -22.94 12.99 8.72
C ALA A 12 -21.94 14.09 8.32
N LYS A 13 -20.87 14.31 9.10
CA LYS A 13 -19.78 15.24 8.75
C LYS A 13 -18.98 14.78 7.53
N MET A 14 -18.68 13.51 7.46
CA MET A 14 -17.98 12.89 6.34
C MET A 14 -18.79 12.97 5.05
N VAL A 15 -20.08 12.66 5.11
CA VAL A 15 -21.02 12.77 3.99
C VAL A 15 -21.12 14.22 3.47
N ARG A 16 -21.15 15.23 4.33
CA ARG A 16 -21.13 16.66 3.91
C ARG A 16 -19.82 17.04 3.22
N LYS A 17 -18.67 16.55 3.65
CA LYS A 17 -17.37 16.74 2.99
C LYS A 17 -17.34 16.10 1.59
N MET A 18 -17.91 14.91 1.45
CA MET A 18 -17.99 14.20 0.16
C MET A 18 -18.82 14.96 -0.88
N THR A 19 -19.84 15.71 -0.47
CA THR A 19 -20.71 16.45 -1.38
C THR A 19 -20.03 17.72 -1.93
N ALA A 20 -18.99 18.23 -1.28
CA ALA A 20 -18.32 19.48 -1.61
C ALA A 20 -17.16 19.36 -2.62
N LEU A 21 -16.69 18.16 -2.95
CA LEU A 21 -15.39 17.93 -3.60
C LEU A 21 -15.39 17.81 -5.13
N LEU A 22 -16.53 17.86 -5.85
CA LEU A 22 -16.50 17.77 -7.32
C LEU A 22 -17.48 18.73 -8.03
N PRO A 23 -17.12 19.27 -9.21
CA PRO A 23 -17.97 20.12 -10.01
C PRO A 23 -19.13 19.34 -10.64
N LYS A 24 -20.30 20.03 -10.76
CA LYS A 24 -21.59 19.45 -11.21
C LYS A 24 -21.66 18.91 -12.66
N ASN A 25 -20.59 18.94 -13.44
CA ASN A 25 -20.62 18.72 -14.89
C ASN A 25 -20.06 17.37 -15.40
N LEU A 26 -19.80 16.38 -14.54
CA LEU A 26 -19.29 15.04 -14.94
C LEU A 26 -20.40 13.97 -14.92
N LEU A 27 -21.55 14.27 -15.54
CA LEU A 27 -22.71 13.36 -15.57
C LEU A 27 -22.76 12.57 -16.86
N LYS A 28 -22.12 11.38 -16.92
CA LYS A 28 -22.56 10.31 -17.85
C LYS A 28 -22.69 8.93 -17.20
N ASP A 29 -22.06 8.67 -16.04
CA ASP A 29 -22.23 7.42 -15.29
C ASP A 29 -22.16 7.68 -13.78
N ASN A 30 -23.25 7.46 -13.08
CA ASN A 30 -23.35 7.63 -11.63
C ASN A 30 -22.34 6.76 -10.86
N ALA A 31 -21.97 5.59 -11.38
CA ALA A 31 -20.98 4.73 -10.74
C ALA A 31 -19.58 5.33 -10.80
N THR A 32 -19.19 5.93 -11.92
CA THR A 32 -17.90 6.64 -12.09
C THR A 32 -17.80 7.83 -11.15
N VAL A 33 -18.87 8.60 -10.98
CA VAL A 33 -18.90 9.73 -10.03
C VAL A 33 -18.75 9.26 -8.59
N VAL A 34 -19.47 8.21 -8.19
CA VAL A 34 -19.37 7.62 -6.85
C VAL A 34 -17.96 7.11 -6.60
N ARG A 35 -17.38 6.39 -7.57
CA ARG A 35 -16.01 5.86 -7.48
C ARG A 35 -14.99 6.99 -7.27
N ALA A 36 -15.02 8.05 -8.08
CA ALA A 36 -14.09 9.16 -7.98
C ALA A 36 -14.19 9.88 -6.61
N ARG A 37 -15.41 10.06 -6.09
CA ARG A 37 -15.63 10.66 -4.77
C ARG A 37 -15.08 9.79 -3.64
N LEU A 38 -15.34 8.48 -3.68
CA LEU A 38 -14.82 7.55 -2.67
C LEU A 38 -13.30 7.47 -2.72
N GLN A 39 -12.71 7.45 -3.92
CA GLN A 39 -11.27 7.47 -4.10
C GLN A 39 -10.64 8.74 -3.49
N ALA A 40 -11.18 9.91 -3.75
CA ALA A 40 -10.72 11.16 -3.16
C ALA A 40 -10.80 11.16 -1.62
N VAL A 41 -11.85 10.57 -1.04
CA VAL A 41 -11.99 10.44 0.42
C VAL A 41 -10.94 9.49 1.01
N ILE A 42 -10.63 8.41 0.31
CA ILE A 42 -9.58 7.45 0.69
C ILE A 42 -8.19 8.12 0.64
N GLU A 43 -7.89 8.82 -0.46
CA GLU A 43 -6.62 9.51 -0.67
C GLU A 43 -6.37 10.66 0.31
N THR A 44 -7.41 11.39 0.67
CA THR A 44 -7.32 12.51 1.64
C THR A 44 -7.34 12.07 3.11
N GLY A 45 -7.46 10.78 3.39
CA GLY A 45 -7.54 10.25 4.75
C GLY A 45 -8.76 10.76 5.55
N SER A 46 -9.80 11.25 4.85
CA SER A 46 -11.01 11.83 5.48
C SER A 46 -11.99 10.77 6.00
N LEU A 47 -11.47 9.60 6.39
CA LEU A 47 -12.22 8.46 6.94
C LEU A 47 -12.10 8.39 8.48
N PRO A 48 -13.01 7.70 9.17
CA PRO A 48 -12.82 7.31 10.56
C PRO A 48 -11.50 6.57 10.77
N ALA A 49 -10.97 6.57 11.98
CA ALA A 49 -9.68 5.94 12.32
C ALA A 49 -9.61 4.44 11.97
N ASP A 50 -10.75 3.74 11.93
CA ASP A 50 -10.86 2.35 11.49
C ASP A 50 -10.97 2.18 9.96
N GLY A 51 -10.92 3.26 9.20
CA GLY A 51 -11.02 3.26 7.74
C GLY A 51 -12.39 2.86 7.20
N ARG A 52 -13.43 2.79 8.02
CA ARG A 52 -14.75 2.31 7.63
C ARG A 52 -15.46 3.28 6.70
N LEU A 53 -15.94 2.76 5.56
CA LEU A 53 -16.79 3.49 4.63
C LEU A 53 -18.26 3.47 5.09
N PRO A 54 -19.07 4.50 4.74
CA PRO A 54 -20.51 4.47 4.93
C PRO A 54 -21.14 3.28 4.22
N THR A 55 -22.31 2.84 4.68
CA THR A 55 -23.04 1.73 4.06
C THR A 55 -23.50 2.08 2.63
N GLU A 56 -23.77 1.07 1.80
CA GLU A 56 -24.35 1.28 0.46
C GLU A 56 -25.62 2.14 0.51
N ARG A 57 -26.43 2.01 1.58
CA ARG A 57 -27.63 2.80 1.78
C ARG A 57 -27.28 4.27 2.04
N ASP A 58 -26.37 4.50 2.98
CA ASP A 58 -25.98 5.87 3.37
C ASP A 58 -25.29 6.60 2.18
N LEU A 59 -24.46 5.89 1.40
CA LEU A 59 -23.85 6.40 0.19
C LEU A 59 -24.90 6.74 -0.89
N SER A 60 -25.90 5.86 -1.08
CA SER A 60 -26.99 6.07 -2.03
C SER A 60 -27.82 7.32 -1.67
N GLU A 61 -28.19 7.45 -0.41
CA GLU A 61 -28.95 8.59 0.11
C GLU A 61 -28.16 9.91 0.03
N SER A 62 -26.91 9.89 0.49
CA SER A 62 -26.06 11.09 0.55
C SER A 62 -25.62 11.62 -0.82
N MET A 63 -25.45 10.75 -1.80
CA MET A 63 -25.02 11.11 -3.15
C MET A 63 -26.19 11.29 -4.12
N GLY A 64 -27.42 10.96 -3.72
CA GLY A 64 -28.59 11.04 -4.59
C GLY A 64 -28.56 10.08 -5.77
N VAL A 65 -27.92 8.93 -5.63
CA VAL A 65 -27.74 7.93 -6.70
C VAL A 65 -28.35 6.59 -6.32
N GLY A 66 -28.69 5.76 -7.31
CA GLY A 66 -29.24 4.44 -7.07
C GLY A 66 -28.22 3.48 -6.44
N ARG A 67 -28.65 2.56 -5.56
CA ARG A 67 -27.82 1.53 -4.92
C ARG A 67 -27.00 0.69 -5.90
N ARG A 68 -27.51 0.46 -7.13
CA ARG A 68 -26.80 -0.26 -8.17
C ARG A 68 -25.52 0.47 -8.60
N ALA A 69 -25.57 1.80 -8.75
CA ALA A 69 -24.39 2.62 -9.08
C ALA A 69 -23.37 2.62 -7.94
N VAL A 70 -23.83 2.71 -6.69
CA VAL A 70 -22.95 2.60 -5.50
C VAL A 70 -22.25 1.25 -5.48
N ARG A 71 -22.98 0.16 -5.66
CA ARG A 71 -22.41 -1.20 -5.67
C ARG A 71 -21.37 -1.38 -6.77
N SER A 72 -21.68 -0.94 -7.98
CA SER A 72 -20.75 -0.98 -9.12
C SER A 72 -19.46 -0.21 -8.82
N ALA A 73 -19.56 0.97 -8.20
CA ALA A 73 -18.40 1.77 -7.80
C ALA A 73 -17.55 1.07 -6.72
N LEU A 74 -18.21 0.50 -5.70
CA LEU A 74 -17.52 -0.25 -4.64
C LEU A 74 -16.88 -1.53 -5.19
N ASP A 75 -17.50 -2.22 -6.13
CA ASP A 75 -16.93 -3.41 -6.75
C ASP A 75 -15.68 -3.07 -7.59
N ALA A 76 -15.68 -1.92 -8.28
CA ALA A 76 -14.50 -1.42 -8.98
C ALA A 76 -13.35 -1.08 -8.01
N LEU A 77 -13.62 -0.36 -6.93
CA LEU A 77 -12.62 -0.04 -5.90
C LEU A 77 -12.08 -1.30 -5.20
N LEU A 78 -12.92 -2.32 -5.01
CA LEU A 78 -12.52 -3.62 -4.47
C LEU A 78 -11.56 -4.35 -5.43
N ALA A 79 -11.89 -4.35 -6.73
CA ALA A 79 -11.05 -4.94 -7.77
C ALA A 79 -9.69 -4.22 -7.89
N GLU A 80 -9.65 -2.92 -7.62
CA GLU A 80 -8.43 -2.10 -7.56
C GLU A 80 -7.63 -2.28 -6.27
N GLY A 81 -8.21 -2.99 -5.27
CA GLY A 81 -7.57 -3.19 -3.96
C GLY A 81 -7.53 -1.92 -3.09
N LEU A 82 -8.33 -0.91 -3.42
CA LEU A 82 -8.45 0.33 -2.64
C LEU A 82 -9.38 0.19 -1.44
N ILE A 83 -10.23 -0.81 -1.45
CA ILE A 83 -11.12 -1.16 -0.34
C ILE A 83 -11.18 -2.68 -0.14
N TRP A 84 -11.65 -3.09 1.03
CA TRP A 84 -11.95 -4.49 1.35
C TRP A 84 -13.27 -4.62 2.11
N ARG A 85 -13.88 -5.81 2.07
CA ARG A 85 -15.14 -6.10 2.76
C ARG A 85 -14.94 -7.13 3.87
N LYS A 86 -15.55 -6.88 5.03
CA LYS A 86 -15.65 -7.85 6.11
C LYS A 86 -17.10 -8.23 6.31
N GLN A 87 -17.41 -9.53 6.12
CA GLN A 87 -18.76 -10.03 6.25
C GLN A 87 -19.37 -9.63 7.60
N GLY A 88 -20.57 -9.07 7.59
CA GLY A 88 -21.28 -8.59 8.78
C GLY A 88 -20.70 -7.33 9.44
N LYS A 89 -19.56 -6.80 9.00
CA LYS A 89 -18.90 -5.63 9.61
C LYS A 89 -18.81 -4.40 8.71
N GLY A 90 -18.89 -4.56 7.37
CA GLY A 90 -18.90 -3.44 6.44
C GLY A 90 -17.79 -3.45 5.42
N THR A 91 -17.61 -2.29 4.76
CA THR A 91 -16.56 -2.00 3.78
C THR A 91 -15.56 -1.02 4.39
N PHE A 92 -14.28 -1.23 4.14
CA PHE A 92 -13.18 -0.48 4.72
C PHE A 92 -12.20 -0.06 3.63
N ALA A 93 -11.57 1.09 3.78
CA ALA A 93 -10.50 1.54 2.91
C ALA A 93 -9.20 0.75 3.13
N GLY A 94 -8.39 0.67 2.10
CA GLY A 94 -7.10 -0.01 2.15
C GLY A 94 -7.21 -1.53 2.01
N GLN A 95 -6.28 -2.23 2.64
CA GLN A 95 -6.23 -3.70 2.66
C GLN A 95 -6.87 -4.25 3.95
N PRO A 96 -7.40 -5.47 3.93
CA PRO A 96 -7.86 -6.10 5.17
C PRO A 96 -6.71 -6.16 6.17
N PRO A 97 -6.96 -5.89 7.45
CA PRO A 97 -5.95 -6.13 8.50
C PRO A 97 -5.49 -7.56 8.39
N ASP A 98 -4.22 -7.75 8.10
CA ASP A 98 -3.63 -9.08 8.09
C ASP A 98 -3.56 -9.58 9.53
N LYS A 99 -3.79 -10.86 9.75
CA LYS A 99 -3.55 -11.48 11.06
C LYS A 99 -2.11 -11.29 11.53
N THR A 100 -1.22 -11.08 10.59
CA THR A 100 0.19 -10.73 10.83
C THR A 100 0.38 -9.38 11.52
N GLN A 101 -0.55 -8.43 11.40
CA GLN A 101 -0.44 -7.12 12.09
C GLN A 101 -0.39 -7.26 13.61
N ILE A 102 -1.19 -8.17 14.17
CA ILE A 102 -1.21 -8.42 15.62
C ILE A 102 0.14 -8.97 16.06
N LEU A 103 0.64 -9.99 15.36
CA LEU A 103 1.95 -10.60 15.65
C LEU A 103 3.10 -9.61 15.43
N ALA A 104 3.05 -8.82 14.36
CA ALA A 104 4.05 -7.79 14.12
C ALA A 104 4.07 -6.72 15.22
N ALA A 105 2.90 -6.31 15.73
CA ALA A 105 2.81 -5.35 16.84
C ALA A 105 3.41 -5.89 18.14
N GLU A 106 3.32 -7.20 18.39
CA GLU A 106 3.91 -7.84 19.58
C GLU A 106 5.44 -7.82 19.53
N ILE A 107 6.06 -8.01 18.35
CA ILE A 107 7.52 -8.14 18.23
C ILE A 107 8.22 -6.85 17.77
N VAL A 108 7.48 -5.86 17.27
CA VAL A 108 8.08 -4.60 16.74
C VAL A 108 8.95 -3.85 17.74
N GLY A 109 8.58 -3.90 19.00
CA GLY A 109 9.31 -3.26 20.08
C GLY A 109 10.63 -3.94 20.43
N GLU A 110 10.74 -5.24 20.16
CA GLU A 110 11.87 -6.11 20.49
C GLU A 110 12.81 -6.31 19.29
N THR A 111 12.35 -5.97 18.07
CA THR A 111 13.09 -6.18 16.83
C THR A 111 14.01 -5.01 16.53
N ASP A 112 15.26 -5.30 16.21
CA ASP A 112 16.22 -4.31 15.76
C ASP A 112 16.30 -4.21 14.22
N PHE A 113 17.08 -3.22 13.75
CA PHE A 113 17.22 -2.94 12.33
C PHE A 113 17.90 -4.10 11.57
N SER A 114 18.94 -4.71 12.17
CA SER A 114 19.69 -5.78 11.53
C SER A 114 18.80 -6.99 11.27
N GLU A 115 18.03 -7.39 12.29
CA GLU A 115 17.10 -8.52 12.20
C GLU A 115 16.07 -8.34 11.09
N VAL A 116 15.51 -7.14 10.94
CA VAL A 116 14.57 -6.86 9.84
C VAL A 116 15.25 -6.93 8.47
N MET A 117 16.47 -6.37 8.35
CA MET A 117 17.21 -6.44 7.07
C MET A 117 17.64 -7.87 6.74
N GLU A 118 18.05 -8.65 7.71
CA GLU A 118 18.36 -10.08 7.54
C GLU A 118 17.13 -10.86 7.05
N ALA A 119 15.98 -10.66 7.69
CA ALA A 119 14.72 -11.28 7.28
C ALA A 119 14.32 -10.87 5.85
N ARG A 120 14.46 -9.59 5.48
CA ARG A 120 14.25 -9.09 4.13
C ARG A 120 15.17 -9.77 3.11
N LEU A 121 16.47 -9.84 3.42
CA LEU A 121 17.47 -10.49 2.57
C LEU A 121 17.24 -12.00 2.39
N CYS A 122 16.59 -12.66 3.33
CA CYS A 122 16.19 -14.05 3.19
C CYS A 122 14.96 -14.23 2.28
N ILE A 123 13.99 -13.32 2.33
CA ILE A 123 12.66 -13.53 1.75
C ILE A 123 12.50 -12.81 0.42
N GLU A 124 12.84 -11.52 0.33
CA GLU A 124 12.50 -10.70 -0.84
C GLU A 124 13.25 -11.08 -2.13
N PRO A 125 14.54 -11.48 -2.12
CA PRO A 125 15.19 -11.98 -3.31
C PRO A 125 14.50 -13.21 -3.90
N THR A 126 14.10 -14.14 -3.04
CA THR A 126 13.35 -15.34 -3.46
C THR A 126 11.98 -14.96 -4.04
N LEU A 127 11.29 -13.99 -3.45
CA LEU A 127 10.03 -13.47 -4.00
C LEU A 127 10.22 -12.82 -5.37
N ALA A 128 11.30 -12.06 -5.59
CA ALA A 128 11.62 -11.47 -6.89
C ALA A 128 11.90 -12.56 -7.95
N ALA A 129 12.66 -13.61 -7.60
CA ALA A 129 12.88 -14.76 -8.48
C ALA A 129 11.59 -15.47 -8.88
N MET A 130 10.66 -15.62 -7.93
CA MET A 130 9.34 -16.21 -8.20
C MET A 130 8.45 -15.28 -9.02
N ALA A 131 8.50 -13.98 -8.75
CA ALA A 131 7.76 -12.97 -9.51
C ALA A 131 8.13 -12.99 -10.99
N ALA A 132 9.41 -13.17 -11.32
CA ALA A 132 9.90 -13.30 -12.69
C ALA A 132 9.23 -14.44 -13.49
N LYS A 133 8.76 -15.49 -12.79
CA LYS A 133 8.04 -16.62 -13.43
C LYS A 133 6.56 -16.35 -13.68
N HIS A 134 5.98 -15.36 -13.02
CA HIS A 134 4.53 -15.19 -12.95
C HIS A 134 4.04 -13.81 -13.35
N ALA A 135 4.93 -12.84 -13.53
CA ALA A 135 4.57 -11.48 -13.88
C ALA A 135 3.89 -11.41 -15.24
N LEU A 136 2.83 -10.62 -15.32
CA LEU A 136 2.14 -10.29 -16.55
C LEU A 136 2.55 -8.88 -17.00
N PRO A 137 2.38 -8.52 -18.29
CA PRO A 137 2.70 -7.17 -18.77
C PRO A 137 2.05 -6.04 -17.93
N ALA A 138 0.81 -6.20 -17.50
CA ALA A 138 0.14 -5.24 -16.64
C ALA A 138 0.79 -5.12 -15.24
N ASP A 139 1.41 -6.17 -14.72
CA ASP A 139 2.15 -6.12 -13.46
C ASP A 139 3.44 -5.32 -13.62
N ILE A 140 4.13 -5.48 -14.75
CA ILE A 140 5.34 -4.72 -15.08
C ILE A 140 5.02 -3.22 -15.17
N GLU A 141 3.96 -2.84 -15.89
CA GLU A 141 3.52 -1.44 -15.97
C GLU A 141 3.23 -0.85 -14.58
N ARG A 142 2.57 -1.62 -13.72
CA ARG A 142 2.29 -1.22 -12.33
C ARG A 142 3.55 -1.06 -11.49
N MET A 143 4.51 -1.98 -11.61
CA MET A 143 5.80 -1.89 -10.91
C MET A 143 6.57 -0.63 -11.35
N ARG A 144 6.66 -0.36 -12.66
CA ARG A 144 7.30 0.85 -13.19
C ARG A 144 6.59 2.12 -12.72
N ALA A 145 5.26 2.11 -12.65
CA ALA A 145 4.49 3.25 -12.14
C ALA A 145 4.78 3.50 -10.64
N LEU A 146 4.90 2.46 -9.83
CA LEU A 146 5.23 2.57 -8.40
C LEU A 146 6.67 3.07 -8.19
N ALA A 147 7.64 2.56 -8.96
CA ALA A 147 9.02 3.03 -8.92
C ALA A 147 9.12 4.52 -9.27
N ARG A 148 8.47 4.98 -10.34
CA ARG A 148 8.39 6.41 -10.68
C ARG A 148 7.80 7.24 -9.55
N ARG A 149 6.67 6.82 -8.96
CA ARG A 149 6.06 7.54 -7.84
C ARG A 149 6.98 7.64 -6.63
N THR A 150 7.77 6.60 -6.36
CA THR A 150 8.79 6.62 -5.30
C THR A 150 9.83 7.70 -5.58
N PHE A 151 10.33 7.81 -6.81
CA PHE A 151 11.34 8.78 -7.21
C PHE A 151 10.79 10.22 -7.24
N GLU A 152 9.56 10.40 -7.73
CA GLU A 152 8.90 11.72 -7.90
C GLU A 152 8.28 12.25 -6.60
N ALA A 153 8.21 11.44 -5.55
CA ALA A 153 7.58 11.84 -4.29
C ALA A 153 8.34 13.01 -3.63
N GLY A 154 7.58 14.01 -3.21
CA GLY A 154 8.10 15.25 -2.63
C GLY A 154 8.35 15.18 -1.12
N ASP A 155 7.93 14.12 -0.46
CA ASP A 155 8.04 13.93 0.99
C ASP A 155 8.40 12.48 1.34
N MET A 156 8.92 12.30 2.56
CA MET A 156 9.44 11.01 3.01
C MET A 156 8.35 9.95 3.21
N ASP A 157 7.17 10.35 3.66
CA ASP A 157 6.07 9.41 3.90
C ASP A 157 5.55 8.85 2.57
N SER A 158 5.44 9.69 1.55
CA SER A 158 5.09 9.27 0.18
C SER A 158 6.14 8.34 -0.42
N ILE A 159 7.45 8.63 -0.23
CA ILE A 159 8.54 7.75 -0.68
C ILE A 159 8.40 6.37 -0.04
N GLU A 160 8.24 6.30 1.27
CA GLU A 160 8.10 5.04 2.00
C GLU A 160 6.85 4.26 1.58
N LEU A 161 5.75 4.98 1.33
CA LEU A 161 4.49 4.39 0.87
C LEU A 161 4.65 3.69 -0.48
N TRP A 162 5.23 4.37 -1.46
CA TRP A 162 5.37 3.86 -2.82
C TRP A 162 6.45 2.78 -2.94
N ASP A 163 7.59 2.95 -2.25
CA ASP A 163 8.63 1.93 -2.12
C ASP A 163 8.05 0.63 -1.52
N GLY A 164 7.34 0.74 -0.40
CA GLY A 164 6.65 -0.41 0.19
C GLY A 164 5.60 -1.03 -0.73
N ALA A 165 4.87 -0.22 -1.50
CA ALA A 165 3.89 -0.72 -2.46
C ALA A 165 4.53 -1.51 -3.60
N LEU A 166 5.72 -1.12 -4.08
CA LEU A 166 6.49 -1.88 -5.08
C LEU A 166 6.90 -3.25 -4.54
N HIS A 167 7.50 -3.30 -3.36
CA HIS A 167 7.92 -4.56 -2.74
C HIS A 167 6.72 -5.50 -2.46
N ARG A 168 5.60 -4.95 -1.98
CA ARG A 168 4.34 -5.70 -1.80
C ARG A 168 3.80 -6.25 -3.11
N LEU A 169 3.88 -5.49 -4.20
CA LEU A 169 3.43 -5.96 -5.51
C LEU A 169 4.29 -7.13 -5.99
N ILE A 170 5.61 -7.05 -5.90
CA ILE A 170 6.53 -8.14 -6.22
C ILE A 170 6.19 -9.40 -5.41
N ALA A 171 6.00 -9.25 -4.10
CA ALA A 171 5.65 -10.35 -3.21
C ALA A 171 4.31 -11.03 -3.58
N ARG A 172 3.32 -10.28 -4.05
CA ARG A 172 2.04 -10.82 -4.51
C ARG A 172 2.18 -11.58 -5.83
N ILE A 173 2.96 -11.05 -6.77
CA ILE A 173 3.21 -11.67 -8.09
C ILE A 173 3.93 -13.00 -7.94
N ALA A 174 4.73 -13.20 -6.90
CA ALA A 174 5.39 -14.47 -6.57
C ALA A 174 4.43 -15.65 -6.36
N ARG A 175 3.13 -15.39 -6.12
CA ARG A 175 2.06 -16.40 -5.95
C ARG A 175 2.32 -17.45 -4.88
N ASN A 176 3.14 -17.15 -3.88
CA ASN A 176 3.42 -18.02 -2.74
C ASN A 176 2.81 -17.43 -1.47
N LYS A 177 1.66 -17.96 -1.05
CA LYS A 177 0.92 -17.47 0.12
C LYS A 177 1.72 -17.52 1.44
N PRO A 178 2.43 -18.63 1.79
CA PRO A 178 3.27 -18.67 2.98
C PRO A 178 4.34 -17.57 3.00
N LEU A 179 5.09 -17.39 1.91
CA LEU A 179 6.12 -16.36 1.81
C LEU A 179 5.51 -14.94 1.82
N LEU A 180 4.37 -14.75 1.16
CA LEU A 180 3.65 -13.48 1.22
C LEU A 180 3.22 -13.13 2.65
N THR A 181 2.77 -14.11 3.44
CA THR A 181 2.41 -13.90 4.85
C THR A 181 3.62 -13.51 5.69
N ALA A 182 4.75 -14.20 5.52
CA ALA A 182 6.00 -13.87 6.20
C ALA A 182 6.51 -12.47 5.80
N PHE A 183 6.47 -12.15 4.50
CA PHE A 183 6.79 -10.81 3.99
C PHE A 183 5.88 -9.74 4.60
N SER A 184 4.56 -9.99 4.67
CA SER A 184 3.60 -9.02 5.23
C SER A 184 3.91 -8.68 6.68
N MET A 185 4.33 -9.65 7.48
CA MET A 185 4.76 -9.41 8.87
C MET A 185 5.98 -8.49 8.94
N ILE A 186 6.99 -8.73 8.10
CA ILE A 186 8.20 -7.91 8.02
C ILE A 186 7.84 -6.48 7.53
N ASP A 187 6.95 -6.37 6.54
CA ASP A 187 6.51 -5.09 5.99
C ASP A 187 5.73 -4.25 7.02
N GLU A 188 4.92 -4.88 7.88
CA GLU A 188 4.25 -4.21 9.01
C GLU A 188 5.26 -3.68 10.03
N ILE A 189 6.27 -4.47 10.42
CA ILE A 189 7.36 -4.02 11.30
C ILE A 189 8.09 -2.84 10.66
N ARG A 190 8.44 -2.95 9.38
CA ARG A 190 9.08 -1.89 8.58
C ARG A 190 8.22 -0.62 8.51
N GLY A 191 6.88 -0.74 8.45
CA GLY A 191 5.92 0.36 8.41
C GLY A 191 5.74 1.10 9.74
N ASN A 192 6.30 0.61 10.85
CA ASN A 192 6.20 1.25 12.15
C ASN A 192 6.86 2.63 12.18
N GLU A 193 6.30 3.56 12.95
CA GLU A 193 6.76 4.96 13.03
C GLU A 193 8.23 5.08 13.45
N LYS A 194 8.71 4.28 14.41
CA LYS A 194 10.11 4.22 14.85
C LYS A 194 11.04 3.92 13.66
N TRP A 195 10.65 2.96 12.81
CA TRP A 195 11.40 2.55 11.63
C TRP A 195 11.38 3.61 10.54
N ARG A 196 10.21 4.20 10.25
CA ARG A 196 10.07 5.30 9.27
C ARG A 196 10.91 6.50 9.68
N SER A 197 10.83 6.93 10.94
CA SER A 197 11.64 8.02 11.47
C SER A 197 13.14 7.75 11.37
N PHE A 198 13.59 6.52 11.60
CA PHE A 198 15.00 6.15 11.46
C PHE A 198 15.47 6.25 10.01
N ARG A 199 14.70 5.73 9.06
CA ARG A 199 15.03 5.76 7.62
C ARG A 199 14.96 7.17 7.03
N SER A 200 14.01 7.99 7.46
CA SER A 200 13.84 9.36 6.98
C SER A 200 15.09 10.23 7.17
N LYS A 201 15.81 10.01 8.26
CA LYS A 201 17.05 10.75 8.59
C LYS A 201 18.20 10.46 7.60
N LYS A 202 18.09 9.46 6.74
CA LYS A 202 19.19 8.93 5.94
C LYS A 202 18.92 8.96 4.43
N ARG A 203 17.74 9.32 4.01
CA ARG A 203 17.44 9.50 2.59
C ARG A 203 17.96 10.86 2.11
N SER A 204 18.72 10.82 1.04
CA SER A 204 19.18 11.96 0.25
C SER A 204 18.73 11.79 -1.19
N LEU A 205 18.82 12.85 -1.98
CA LEU A 205 18.56 12.75 -3.44
C LEU A 205 19.50 11.73 -4.12
N GLU A 206 20.72 11.57 -3.61
CA GLU A 206 21.68 10.59 -4.13
C GLU A 206 21.22 9.16 -3.84
N THR A 207 20.84 8.86 -2.60
CA THR A 207 20.33 7.54 -2.23
C THR A 207 19.02 7.20 -2.95
N LEU A 208 18.18 8.19 -3.24
CA LEU A 208 16.97 7.99 -4.05
C LEU A 208 17.28 7.63 -5.50
N LYS A 209 18.25 8.29 -6.12
CA LYS A 209 18.69 7.95 -7.49
C LYS A 209 19.27 6.53 -7.57
N VAL A 210 20.06 6.13 -6.58
CA VAL A 210 20.58 4.76 -6.48
C VAL A 210 19.43 3.77 -6.35
N SER A 211 18.50 4.00 -5.43
CA SER A 211 17.34 3.12 -5.26
C SER A 211 16.46 3.02 -6.51
N ASP A 212 16.25 4.14 -7.23
CA ASP A 212 15.49 4.10 -8.48
C ASP A 212 16.18 3.24 -9.54
N THR A 213 17.50 3.40 -9.73
CA THR A 213 18.28 2.57 -10.65
C THR A 213 18.18 1.09 -10.29
N GLU A 214 18.27 0.76 -9.00
CA GLU A 214 18.17 -0.61 -8.51
C GLU A 214 16.75 -1.17 -8.68
N HIS A 215 15.71 -0.39 -8.45
CA HIS A 215 14.33 -0.79 -8.70
C HIS A 215 14.07 -1.07 -10.18
N GLN A 216 14.59 -0.21 -11.11
CA GLN A 216 14.49 -0.48 -12.54
C GLN A 216 15.18 -1.79 -12.91
N ALA A 217 16.40 -2.04 -12.38
CA ALA A 217 17.10 -3.29 -12.61
C ALA A 217 16.32 -4.53 -12.15
N ILE A 218 15.67 -4.47 -10.98
CA ILE A 218 14.81 -5.55 -10.50
C ILE A 218 13.64 -5.78 -11.46
N ILE A 219 12.94 -4.71 -11.86
CA ILE A 219 11.78 -4.78 -12.75
C ILE A 219 12.17 -5.33 -14.12
N ASP A 220 13.30 -4.90 -14.68
CA ASP A 220 13.80 -5.38 -15.97
C ASP A 220 14.08 -6.89 -15.96
N GLN A 221 14.64 -7.42 -14.86
CA GLN A 221 14.90 -8.86 -14.74
C GLN A 221 13.59 -9.66 -14.51
N ILE A 222 12.61 -9.08 -13.81
CA ILE A 222 11.28 -9.69 -13.67
C ILE A 222 10.58 -9.71 -15.03
N GLU A 223 10.62 -8.62 -15.80
CA GLU A 223 10.05 -8.53 -17.15
C GLU A 223 10.68 -9.53 -18.12
N ALA A 224 12.01 -9.70 -18.04
CA ALA A 224 12.75 -10.66 -18.84
C ALA A 224 12.48 -12.13 -18.44
N GLY A 225 11.74 -12.39 -17.37
CA GLY A 225 11.53 -13.75 -16.83
C GLY A 225 12.79 -14.37 -16.23
N ASN A 226 13.84 -13.59 -15.98
CA ASN A 226 15.13 -14.09 -15.48
C ASN A 226 15.15 -14.17 -13.96
N SER A 227 14.69 -15.30 -13.42
CA SER A 227 14.57 -15.55 -11.98
C SER A 227 15.86 -15.34 -11.21
N GLN A 228 16.98 -15.85 -11.72
CA GLN A 228 18.28 -15.74 -11.04
C GLN A 228 18.79 -14.30 -11.00
N ALA A 229 18.63 -13.56 -12.10
CA ALA A 229 19.03 -12.17 -12.15
C ALA A 229 18.10 -11.27 -11.32
N ALA A 230 16.80 -11.54 -11.29
CA ALA A 230 15.84 -10.84 -10.42
C ALA A 230 16.17 -11.03 -8.93
N GLU A 231 16.51 -12.27 -8.52
CA GLU A 231 17.00 -12.56 -7.17
C GLU A 231 18.26 -11.76 -6.84
N THR A 232 19.22 -11.77 -7.74
CA THR A 232 20.51 -11.07 -7.57
C THR A 232 20.31 -9.56 -7.48
N ALA A 233 19.47 -8.98 -8.34
CA ALA A 233 19.14 -7.55 -8.33
C ALA A 233 18.46 -7.12 -7.02
N MET A 234 17.47 -7.88 -6.54
CA MET A 234 16.81 -7.60 -5.27
C MET A 234 17.77 -7.74 -4.08
N ARG A 235 18.61 -8.75 -4.07
CA ARG A 235 19.65 -8.93 -3.04
C ARG A 235 20.62 -7.77 -3.02
N HIS A 236 21.07 -7.31 -4.20
CA HIS A 236 21.95 -6.16 -4.33
C HIS A 236 21.28 -4.91 -3.73
N HIS A 237 20.06 -4.60 -4.15
CA HIS A 237 19.28 -3.47 -3.62
C HIS A 237 19.18 -3.49 -2.09
N LEU A 238 18.80 -4.61 -1.50
CA LEU A 238 18.67 -4.72 -0.04
C LEU A 238 20.02 -4.61 0.67
N THR A 239 21.10 -5.13 0.07
CA THR A 239 22.46 -5.02 0.62
C THR A 239 22.95 -3.55 0.59
N THR A 240 22.71 -2.82 -0.51
CA THR A 240 22.99 -1.38 -0.61
C THR A 240 22.24 -0.61 0.46
N LEU A 241 20.95 -0.92 0.64
CA LEU A 241 20.10 -0.30 1.66
C LEU A 241 20.64 -0.58 3.07
N ALA A 242 20.98 -1.84 3.39
CA ALA A 242 21.54 -2.22 4.68
C ALA A 242 22.86 -1.50 4.96
N ALA A 243 23.77 -1.44 3.98
CA ALA A 243 25.05 -0.74 4.12
C ALA A 243 24.89 0.77 4.35
N ASN A 244 23.93 1.41 3.68
CA ASN A 244 23.62 2.83 3.88
C ASN A 244 23.07 3.12 5.28
N LEU A 245 22.38 2.16 5.88
CA LEU A 245 21.77 2.31 7.18
C LEU A 245 22.72 1.90 8.33
N SER A 246 23.59 0.90 8.14
CA SER A 246 24.56 0.46 9.15
C SER A 246 25.71 1.43 9.38
N ARG A 247 26.12 2.21 8.38
CA ARG A 247 27.10 3.32 8.53
C ARG A 247 26.74 4.37 9.59
N ILE A 248 25.59 4.24 10.19
CA ILE A 248 25.00 5.18 11.15
C ILE A 248 25.01 4.63 12.58
N LEU A 249 25.03 3.30 12.69
CA LEU A 249 25.04 2.60 13.98
C LEU A 249 26.46 2.47 14.55
N THR A 250 27.47 2.75 13.74
CA THR A 250 28.87 2.91 14.19
C THR A 250 29.17 4.42 14.37
N PRO A 251 29.37 4.89 15.62
CA PRO A 251 29.75 6.25 15.92
C PRO A 251 31.11 6.62 15.33
#